data_4107c15c0d6c802d52a16a9439cefcf0
#
_entry.id   4107c15c0d6c802d52a16a9439cefcf0
#
_cell.length_a   1.000
_cell.length_b   1.000
_cell.length_c   1.000
_cell.angle_alpha   90.00
_cell.angle_beta   90.00
_cell.angle_gamma   90.00
#
_symmetry.space_group_name_H-M   'P 1'
#
loop_
_entity.id
_entity.type
_entity.pdbx_description
1 polymer ?
#
loop_
_entity_poly.entity_id
_entity_poly.type
_entity_poly.pdbx_seq_one_letter_code
_entity_poly.pdbx_strand_id
1 'polypeptide(L)' 'MSDSVYKVIDLVGTSPESWEKAAAAAVKRARGSLRDLRVGEVSELDLQLSGEEIIYRARVRVSFKYDD' A
#
# COMPACT_ATOMS: atom_id res chain seq x y z
N MET A 1 10.08 -17.95 -24.67
CA MET A 1 9.28 -17.40 -23.57
C MET A 1 10.18 -16.92 -22.45
N SER A 2 9.88 -15.80 -21.89
CA SER A 2 10.71 -15.27 -20.82
C SER A 2 9.95 -15.32 -19.50
N ASP A 3 10.70 -15.62 -18.47
CA ASP A 3 10.17 -15.61 -17.13
C ASP A 3 10.23 -14.19 -16.57
N SER A 4 9.36 -13.89 -15.66
CA SER A 4 9.31 -12.58 -15.04
C SER A 4 9.46 -12.72 -13.53
N VAL A 5 10.10 -11.72 -12.93
CA VAL A 5 10.28 -11.67 -11.50
C VAL A 5 9.75 -10.34 -11.01
N TYR A 6 9.02 -10.39 -9.91
CA TYR A 6 8.45 -9.19 -9.30
C TYR A 6 9.03 -9.01 -7.91
N LYS A 7 9.20 -7.77 -7.55
CA LYS A 7 9.59 -7.41 -6.19
C LYS A 7 8.34 -6.93 -5.45
N VAL A 8 8.26 -7.26 -4.17
CA VAL A 8 7.09 -6.93 -3.37
C VAL A 8 7.54 -6.19 -2.13
N ILE A 9 6.85 -5.12 -1.80
CA ILE A 9 7.08 -4.40 -0.55
C ILE A 9 5.75 -4.16 0.15
N ASP A 10 5.83 -4.02 1.46
CA ASP A 10 4.67 -3.73 2.29
C ASP A 10 4.72 -2.28 2.76
N LEU A 11 3.57 -1.63 2.69
CA LEU A 11 3.41 -0.26 3.16
C LEU A 11 2.19 -0.20 4.05
N VAL A 12 2.18 0.75 4.97
CA VAL A 12 0.99 1.02 5.77
C VAL A 12 0.58 2.45 5.52
N GLY A 13 -0.63 2.63 5.00
CA GLY A 13 -1.21 3.95 4.85
C GLY A 13 -2.19 4.22 5.96
N THR A 14 -2.41 5.48 6.27
CA THR A 14 -3.36 5.88 7.29
C THR A 14 -4.25 7.00 6.76
N SER A 15 -5.45 7.06 7.30
CA SER A 15 -6.39 8.12 6.95
C SER A 15 -7.40 8.29 8.07
N PRO A 16 -7.77 9.52 8.40
CA PRO A 16 -8.84 9.73 9.37
C PRO A 16 -10.23 9.51 8.76
N GLU A 17 -10.32 9.22 7.46
CA GLU A 17 -11.60 9.17 6.77
C GLU A 17 -12.06 7.78 6.40
N SER A 18 -11.16 6.94 5.89
CA SER A 18 -11.58 5.61 5.43
C SER A 18 -10.38 4.71 5.16
N TRP A 19 -10.66 3.42 5.09
CA TRP A 19 -9.63 2.44 4.70
C TRP A 19 -9.24 2.62 3.24
N GLU A 20 -10.21 2.95 2.39
CA GLU A 20 -9.90 3.17 0.98
C GLU A 20 -8.91 4.32 0.81
N LYS A 21 -9.12 5.40 1.56
CA LYS A 21 -8.20 6.52 1.50
C LYS A 21 -6.85 6.19 2.10
N ALA A 22 -6.85 5.36 3.15
CA ALA A 22 -5.59 4.90 3.74
C ALA A 22 -4.80 4.08 2.73
N ALA A 23 -5.45 3.16 2.05
CA ALA A 23 -4.79 2.33 1.04
C ALA A 23 -4.30 3.18 -0.13
N ALA A 24 -5.14 4.12 -0.59
CA ALA A 24 -4.77 5.00 -1.68
C ALA A 24 -3.56 5.87 -1.32
N ALA A 25 -3.49 6.32 -0.07
CA ALA A 25 -2.36 7.13 0.37
C ALA A 25 -1.05 6.34 0.26
N ALA A 26 -1.08 5.07 0.67
CA ALA A 26 0.10 4.22 0.56
C ALA A 26 0.53 4.06 -0.89
N VAL A 27 -0.42 3.78 -1.78
CA VAL A 27 -0.11 3.56 -3.19
C VAL A 27 0.40 4.84 -3.85
N LYS A 28 -0.21 5.96 -3.54
CA LYS A 28 0.23 7.24 -4.11
C LYS A 28 1.65 7.55 -3.70
N ARG A 29 1.99 7.28 -2.43
CA ARG A 29 3.35 7.53 -1.97
C ARG A 29 4.34 6.61 -2.69
N ALA A 30 3.96 5.34 -2.86
CA ALA A 30 4.82 4.39 -3.55
C ALA A 30 5.07 4.81 -4.99
N ARG A 31 4.04 5.33 -5.66
CA ARG A 31 4.18 5.79 -7.04
C ARG A 31 5.18 6.91 -7.19
N GLY A 32 5.38 7.69 -6.13
CA GLY A 32 6.32 8.79 -6.18
C GLY A 32 7.78 8.35 -6.25
N SER A 33 8.07 7.13 -5.80
CA SER A 33 9.45 6.67 -5.76
C SER A 33 9.69 5.35 -6.48
N LEU A 34 8.64 4.63 -6.83
CA LEU A 34 8.78 3.33 -7.51
C LEU A 34 8.12 3.38 -8.87
N ARG A 35 8.71 2.67 -9.83
CA ARG A 35 8.16 2.59 -11.17
C ARG A 35 7.41 1.28 -11.36
N ASP A 36 6.50 1.30 -12.32
CA ASP A 36 5.84 0.10 -12.81
C ASP A 36 5.12 -0.68 -11.73
N LEU A 37 4.46 0.04 -10.83
CA LEU A 37 3.59 -0.62 -9.86
C LEU A 37 2.44 -1.26 -10.62
N ARG A 38 2.19 -2.52 -10.35
CA ARG A 38 1.19 -3.29 -11.07
C ARG A 38 0.02 -3.67 -10.20
N VAL A 39 0.28 -4.12 -9.00
CA VAL A 39 -0.77 -4.65 -8.14
C VAL A 39 -0.56 -4.11 -6.73
N GLY A 40 -1.65 -3.68 -6.13
CA GLY A 40 -1.68 -3.36 -4.71
C GLY A 40 -2.69 -4.26 -4.06
N GLU A 41 -2.23 -5.06 -3.11
CA GLU A 41 -3.09 -5.97 -2.38
C GLU A 41 -3.26 -5.45 -0.96
N VAL A 42 -4.50 -5.23 -0.55
CA VAL A 42 -4.76 -4.84 0.82
C VAL A 42 -4.76 -6.12 1.66
N SER A 43 -3.74 -6.27 2.49
CA SER A 43 -3.56 -7.52 3.25
C SER A 43 -4.14 -7.44 4.65
N GLU A 44 -4.20 -6.25 5.24
CA GLU A 44 -4.75 -6.09 6.58
C GLU A 44 -5.36 -4.72 6.72
N LEU A 45 -6.44 -4.66 7.48
CA LEU A 45 -7.09 -3.42 7.86
C LEU A 45 -7.18 -3.39 9.37
N ASP A 46 -6.82 -2.25 9.96
CA ASP A 46 -6.98 -2.09 11.40
C ASP A 46 -7.26 -0.63 11.72
N LEU A 47 -7.40 -0.37 13.00
CA LEU A 47 -7.72 0.96 13.50
C LEU A 47 -6.71 1.34 14.54
N GLN A 48 -6.27 2.58 14.46
CA GLN A 48 -5.46 3.16 15.52
C GLN A 48 -6.38 4.04 16.34
N LEU A 49 -6.43 3.76 17.62
CA LEU A 49 -7.30 4.49 18.53
C LEU A 49 -6.45 5.47 19.33
N SER A 50 -6.77 6.75 19.18
CA SER A 50 -6.01 7.79 19.84
C SER A 50 -6.98 8.78 20.44
N GLY A 51 -7.16 8.70 21.78
CA GLY A 51 -8.18 9.49 22.44
C GLY A 51 -9.55 9.14 21.86
N GLU A 52 -10.24 10.15 21.35
CA GLU A 52 -11.54 9.93 20.72
C GLU A 52 -11.43 9.79 19.22
N GLU A 53 -10.22 9.87 18.69
CA GLU A 53 -10.02 9.76 17.27
C GLU A 53 -9.83 8.31 16.84
N ILE A 54 -10.32 8.02 15.64
CA ILE A 54 -10.12 6.74 15.02
C ILE A 54 -9.37 7.01 13.73
N ILE A 55 -8.21 6.34 13.58
CA ILE A 55 -7.43 6.44 12.36
C ILE A 55 -7.49 5.10 11.67
N TYR A 56 -7.94 5.09 10.43
CA TYR A 56 -8.01 3.88 9.63
C TYR A 56 -6.62 3.58 9.07
N ARG A 57 -6.20 2.33 9.18
CA ARG A 57 -4.89 1.91 8.68
C ARG A 57 -5.09 0.74 7.73
N ALA A 58 -4.38 0.79 6.61
CA ALA A 58 -4.42 -0.28 5.63
C ALA A 58 -2.99 -0.70 5.33
N ARG A 59 -2.73 -2.00 5.47
CA ARG A 59 -1.46 -2.56 5.03
C ARG A 59 -1.62 -2.97 3.58
N VAL A 60 -0.78 -2.42 2.73
CA VAL A 60 -0.88 -2.66 1.30
C VAL A 60 0.43 -3.26 0.83
N ARG A 61 0.31 -4.39 0.16
CA ARG A 61 1.45 -5.06 -0.46
C ARG A 61 1.46 -4.67 -1.92
N VAL A 62 2.51 -3.97 -2.34
CA VAL A 62 2.61 -3.55 -3.73
C VAL A 62 3.70 -4.35 -4.42
N SER A 63 3.43 -4.70 -5.68
CA SER A 63 4.39 -5.43 -6.47
C SER A 63 4.73 -4.64 -7.73
N PHE A 64 5.97 -4.76 -8.14
CA PHE A 64 6.42 -4.12 -9.36
C PHE A 64 7.43 -5.04 -10.04
N LYS A 65 7.53 -4.89 -11.35
CA LYS A 65 8.39 -5.76 -12.10
C LYS A 65 9.83 -5.48 -11.76
N TYR A 66 10.56 -6.53 -11.51
CA TYR A 66 11.98 -6.41 -11.19
C TYR A 66 12.76 -6.40 -12.50
N ASP A 67 13.48 -5.31 -12.74
CA ASP A 67 14.29 -5.17 -13.93
C ASP A 67 15.75 -5.42 -13.60
N ASP A 68 16.39 -6.16 -14.44
CA ASP A 68 17.81 -6.43 -14.29
C ASP A 68 18.64 -5.25 -14.73
#